data_8605bfc9b1641f7b3afc34d924ae555d
#
_entry.id   8605bfc9b1641f7b3afc34d924ae555d
#
_cell.length_a   1.000
_cell.length_b   1.000
_cell.length_c   1.000
_cell.angle_alpha   90.00
_cell.angle_beta   90.00
_cell.angle_gamma   90.00
#
_symmetry.space_group_name_H-M   'P 1'
#
loop_
_entity.id
_entity.type
_entity.pdbx_description
1 polymer ?
#
loop_
_entity_poly.entity_id
_entity_poly.type
_entity_poly.pdbx_seq_one_letter_code
_entity_poly.pdbx_strand_id
1 'polypeptide(L)'
;MNLEAFSLNGKNALVTGSHRGLGAALAVALARAGANVACHGRDPNPGPSCDEIRAAGRKTFYHSADLSQPKSCPELIGKTIAEFGSVDILVNNAGVIRRAPAAEYSAEFWDELIAVNLTAVFRLSQLAARHMLDKGTQGKILNIASLLSFQGGILVSAYAAAKGGVAQLTKALANEWAGKRINVNAIAPGYMATDNTTALRNDPVRSRQILDRIPAARWGEPSDIAGAAIFLCSSASDYVHGHVLAVDGGWLAR
;
A
#
# COMPACT_ATOMS: atom_id res chain seq x y z
N MET A 1 -10.21 16.72 22.74
CA MET A 1 -9.20 15.99 21.93
C MET A 1 -9.27 16.58 20.52
N ASN A 2 -8.18 17.17 20.02
CA ASN A 2 -8.18 17.77 18.69
C ASN A 2 -7.90 16.69 17.64
N LEU A 3 -8.90 16.32 16.82
CA LEU A 3 -8.77 15.35 15.74
C LEU A 3 -8.11 15.93 14.47
N GLU A 4 -7.73 17.21 14.47
CA GLU A 4 -7.06 17.87 13.34
C GLU A 4 -5.75 17.18 12.96
N ALA A 5 -5.06 16.55 13.92
CA ALA A 5 -3.84 15.78 13.65
C ALA A 5 -4.06 14.61 12.66
N PHE A 6 -5.31 14.12 12.53
CA PHE A 6 -5.67 13.08 11.56
C PHE A 6 -6.16 13.64 10.22
N SER A 7 -6.30 14.96 10.10
CA SER A 7 -6.76 15.60 8.87
C SER A 7 -5.70 15.53 7.78
N LEU A 8 -6.14 15.22 6.57
CA LEU A 8 -5.34 15.25 5.35
C LEU A 8 -5.73 16.40 4.42
N ASN A 9 -6.43 17.41 4.94
CA ASN A 9 -6.85 18.57 4.16
C ASN A 9 -5.63 19.25 3.51
N GLY A 10 -5.77 19.55 2.22
CA GLY A 10 -4.72 20.18 1.42
C GLY A 10 -3.57 19.25 1.02
N LYS A 11 -3.63 17.96 1.34
CA LYS A 11 -2.62 16.96 0.93
C LYS A 11 -2.99 16.31 -0.40
N ASN A 12 -1.99 15.98 -1.19
CA ASN A 12 -2.10 15.27 -2.44
C ASN A 12 -1.48 13.88 -2.30
N ALA A 13 -2.30 12.86 -2.44
CA ALA A 13 -1.91 11.45 -2.28
C ALA A 13 -1.85 10.74 -3.64
N LEU A 14 -0.87 9.85 -3.80
CA LEU A 14 -0.85 8.84 -4.85
C LEU A 14 -1.04 7.46 -4.22
N VAL A 15 -2.06 6.72 -4.66
CA VAL A 15 -2.33 5.35 -4.21
C VAL A 15 -2.22 4.38 -5.38
N THR A 16 -1.23 3.49 -5.34
CA THR A 16 -1.04 2.50 -6.40
C THR A 16 -1.95 1.27 -6.20
N GLY A 17 -2.47 0.71 -7.32
CA GLY A 17 -3.39 -0.42 -7.26
C GLY A 17 -4.73 -0.09 -6.61
N SER A 18 -5.24 1.12 -6.83
CA SER A 18 -6.41 1.67 -6.15
C SER A 18 -7.74 1.49 -6.89
N HIS A 19 -7.78 0.72 -7.99
CA HIS A 19 -9.02 0.46 -8.73
C HIS A 19 -9.97 -0.53 -8.02
N ARG A 20 -9.46 -1.33 -7.07
CA ARG A 20 -10.25 -2.32 -6.31
C ARG A 20 -9.58 -2.72 -4.98
N GLY A 21 -10.30 -3.52 -4.17
CA GLY A 21 -9.78 -4.17 -2.97
C GLY A 21 -9.22 -3.19 -1.93
N LEU A 22 -8.08 -3.55 -1.34
CA LEU A 22 -7.43 -2.73 -0.31
C LEU A 22 -7.06 -1.34 -0.83
N GLY A 23 -6.52 -1.26 -2.05
CA GLY A 23 -6.11 0.02 -2.63
C GLY A 23 -7.27 0.98 -2.84
N ALA A 24 -8.44 0.51 -3.26
CA ALA A 24 -9.64 1.33 -3.38
C ALA A 24 -10.10 1.84 -2.01
N ALA A 25 -10.15 0.96 -1.01
CA ALA A 25 -10.52 1.35 0.36
C ALA A 25 -9.55 2.39 0.95
N LEU A 26 -8.24 2.22 0.73
CA LEU A 26 -7.22 3.17 1.14
C LEU A 26 -7.41 4.53 0.45
N ALA A 27 -7.60 4.55 -0.88
CA ALA A 27 -7.79 5.77 -1.66
C ALA A 27 -9.01 6.56 -1.18
N VAL A 28 -10.14 5.87 -0.99
CA VAL A 28 -11.38 6.49 -0.49
C VAL A 28 -11.24 6.97 0.95
N ALA A 29 -10.55 6.21 1.81
CA ALA A 29 -10.32 6.62 3.19
C ALA A 29 -9.48 7.89 3.30
N LEU A 30 -8.38 7.99 2.52
CA LEU A 30 -7.56 9.20 2.47
C LEU A 30 -8.34 10.40 1.93
N ALA A 31 -9.20 10.20 0.92
CA ALA A 31 -10.06 11.24 0.40
C ALA A 31 -11.08 11.73 1.44
N ARG A 32 -11.73 10.83 2.16
CA ARG A 32 -12.66 11.17 3.27
C ARG A 32 -11.95 11.89 4.43
N ALA A 33 -10.66 11.62 4.62
CA ALA A 33 -9.83 12.36 5.58
C ALA A 33 -9.35 13.73 5.05
N GLY A 34 -9.59 14.06 3.76
CA GLY A 34 -9.35 15.39 3.20
C GLY A 34 -8.34 15.48 2.05
N ALA A 35 -7.69 14.39 1.66
CA ALA A 35 -6.69 14.42 0.59
C ALA A 35 -7.32 14.43 -0.82
N ASN A 36 -6.69 15.08 -1.78
CA ASN A 36 -6.86 14.76 -3.19
C ASN A 36 -6.12 13.45 -3.48
N VAL A 37 -6.66 12.59 -4.34
CA VAL A 37 -6.07 11.26 -4.55
C VAL A 37 -5.90 10.93 -6.03
N ALA A 38 -4.66 10.74 -6.45
CA ALA A 38 -4.31 10.13 -7.72
C ALA A 38 -4.46 8.60 -7.60
N CYS A 39 -5.29 8.03 -8.45
CA CYS A 39 -5.55 6.60 -8.50
C CYS A 39 -4.75 5.94 -9.63
N HIS A 40 -4.32 4.71 -9.38
CA HIS A 40 -3.57 3.93 -10.35
C HIS A 40 -4.01 2.46 -10.35
N GLY A 41 -3.96 1.84 -11.52
CA GLY A 41 -4.10 0.40 -11.72
C GLY A 41 -3.50 -0.03 -13.04
N ARG A 42 -3.45 -1.34 -13.29
CA ARG A 42 -3.03 -1.88 -14.60
C ARG A 42 -4.19 -1.92 -15.58
N ASP A 43 -5.40 -2.15 -15.08
CA ASP A 43 -6.63 -2.14 -15.88
C ASP A 43 -6.92 -0.71 -16.36
N PRO A 44 -7.32 -0.48 -17.62
CA PRO A 44 -7.77 0.82 -18.07
C PRO A 44 -9.05 1.33 -17.37
N ASN A 45 -9.86 0.44 -16.82
CA ASN A 45 -11.03 0.81 -16.03
C ASN A 45 -10.64 1.28 -14.63
N PRO A 46 -11.00 2.52 -14.22
CA PRO A 46 -10.65 3.08 -12.90
C PRO A 46 -11.33 2.37 -11.72
N GLY A 47 -12.37 1.57 -11.96
CA GLY A 47 -13.21 1.04 -10.89
C GLY A 47 -14.00 2.14 -10.17
N PRO A 48 -14.67 1.83 -9.05
CA PRO A 48 -15.57 2.77 -8.36
C PRO A 48 -14.84 3.81 -7.50
N SER A 49 -13.56 3.63 -7.18
CA SER A 49 -12.85 4.48 -6.22
C SER A 49 -12.81 5.96 -6.61
N CYS A 50 -12.64 6.26 -7.90
CA CYS A 50 -12.62 7.65 -8.36
C CYS A 50 -13.97 8.36 -8.17
N ASP A 51 -15.09 7.66 -8.36
CA ASP A 51 -16.42 8.25 -8.15
C ASP A 51 -16.69 8.48 -6.65
N GLU A 52 -16.29 7.55 -5.80
CA GLU A 52 -16.38 7.74 -4.34
C GLU A 52 -15.50 8.90 -3.83
N ILE A 53 -14.31 9.09 -4.40
CA ILE A 53 -13.43 10.22 -4.09
C ILE A 53 -14.06 11.55 -4.50
N ARG A 54 -14.67 11.62 -5.70
CA ARG A 54 -15.41 12.81 -6.15
C ARG A 54 -16.62 13.09 -5.26
N ALA A 55 -17.37 12.06 -4.87
CA ALA A 55 -18.49 12.16 -3.94
C ALA A 55 -18.05 12.68 -2.55
N ALA A 56 -16.82 12.42 -2.13
CA ALA A 56 -16.22 13.01 -0.93
C ALA A 56 -15.73 14.46 -1.12
N GLY A 57 -16.00 15.09 -2.29
CA GLY A 57 -15.62 16.46 -2.59
C GLY A 57 -14.12 16.65 -2.85
N ARG A 58 -13.39 15.59 -3.26
CA ARG A 58 -11.94 15.66 -3.50
C ARG A 58 -11.60 15.50 -4.97
N LYS A 59 -10.48 16.12 -5.38
CA LYS A 59 -9.95 15.96 -6.73
C LYS A 59 -9.37 14.55 -6.88
N THR A 60 -9.59 13.96 -8.05
CA THR A 60 -9.01 12.67 -8.41
C THR A 60 -8.83 12.53 -9.90
N PHE A 61 -7.84 11.76 -10.29
CA PHE A 61 -7.69 11.23 -11.64
C PHE A 61 -7.22 9.77 -11.55
N TYR A 62 -7.36 9.05 -12.65
CA TYR A 62 -6.87 7.69 -12.77
C TYR A 62 -5.80 7.59 -13.85
N HIS A 63 -4.73 6.87 -13.58
CA HIS A 63 -3.69 6.55 -14.55
C HIS A 63 -3.46 5.04 -14.62
N SER A 64 -3.71 4.47 -15.83
CA SER A 64 -3.41 3.07 -16.09
C SER A 64 -1.96 2.92 -16.49
N ALA A 65 -1.22 2.06 -15.77
CA ALA A 65 0.17 1.74 -16.08
C ALA A 65 0.56 0.36 -15.51
N ASP A 66 1.51 -0.30 -16.16
CA ASP A 66 2.13 -1.54 -15.64
C ASP A 66 3.42 -1.19 -14.90
N LEU A 67 3.41 -1.34 -13.57
CA LEU A 67 4.57 -1.03 -12.72
C LEU A 67 5.76 -1.99 -12.90
N SER A 68 5.62 -3.07 -13.62
CA SER A 68 6.77 -3.89 -14.03
C SER A 68 7.65 -3.16 -15.06
N GLN A 69 7.08 -2.18 -15.77
CA GLN A 69 7.78 -1.41 -16.78
C GLN A 69 8.56 -0.25 -16.15
N PRO A 70 9.86 -0.08 -16.48
CA PRO A 70 10.72 0.94 -15.85
C PRO A 70 10.22 2.38 -15.98
N LYS A 71 9.53 2.72 -17.08
CA LYS A 71 9.02 4.06 -17.37
C LYS A 71 7.75 4.42 -16.60
N SER A 72 7.01 3.43 -16.09
CA SER A 72 5.72 3.67 -15.45
C SER A 72 5.83 4.45 -14.13
N CYS A 73 6.86 4.19 -13.33
CA CYS A 73 7.04 4.91 -12.07
C CYS A 73 7.28 6.42 -12.25
N PRO A 74 8.24 6.88 -13.11
CA PRO A 74 8.42 8.30 -13.34
C PRO A 74 7.22 8.97 -14.03
N GLU A 75 6.53 8.29 -14.96
CA GLU A 75 5.32 8.81 -15.59
C GLU A 75 4.20 9.04 -14.57
N LEU A 76 3.99 8.10 -13.66
CA LEU A 76 2.94 8.18 -12.64
C LEU A 76 3.19 9.31 -11.64
N ILE A 77 4.42 9.45 -11.13
CA ILE A 77 4.81 10.55 -10.25
C ILE A 77 4.71 11.89 -10.98
N GLY A 78 5.23 11.96 -12.22
CA GLY A 78 5.18 13.18 -13.03
C GLY A 78 3.76 13.65 -13.29
N LYS A 79 2.84 12.75 -13.66
CA LYS A 79 1.42 13.08 -13.82
C LYS A 79 0.77 13.54 -12.53
N THR A 80 1.06 12.90 -11.40
CA THR A 80 0.51 13.32 -10.12
C THR A 80 0.94 14.76 -9.76
N ILE A 81 2.21 15.09 -10.00
CA ILE A 81 2.73 16.44 -9.79
C ILE A 81 2.09 17.44 -10.76
N ALA A 82 1.92 17.08 -12.03
CA ALA A 82 1.30 17.95 -13.04
C ALA A 82 -0.15 18.28 -12.70
N GLU A 83 -0.93 17.31 -12.22
CA GLU A 83 -2.36 17.48 -11.91
C GLU A 83 -2.63 18.17 -10.56
N PHE A 84 -1.79 17.89 -9.54
CA PHE A 84 -2.04 18.35 -8.17
C PHE A 84 -1.02 19.37 -7.66
N GLY A 85 0.11 19.54 -8.35
CA GLY A 85 1.22 20.42 -7.93
C GLY A 85 2.22 19.76 -6.98
N SER A 86 1.85 18.66 -6.30
CA SER A 86 2.73 17.93 -5.39
C SER A 86 2.32 16.46 -5.23
N VAL A 87 3.24 15.69 -4.63
CA VAL A 87 2.98 14.39 -4.01
C VAL A 87 3.38 14.50 -2.55
N ASP A 88 2.41 14.63 -1.65
CA ASP A 88 2.65 14.74 -0.20
C ASP A 88 2.58 13.38 0.49
N ILE A 89 1.76 12.47 -0.07
CA ILE A 89 1.53 11.13 0.44
C ILE A 89 1.68 10.13 -0.72
N LEU A 90 2.53 9.12 -0.52
CA LEU A 90 2.63 7.97 -1.43
C LEU A 90 2.17 6.71 -0.70
N VAL A 91 1.19 5.98 -1.27
CA VAL A 91 0.78 4.66 -0.80
C VAL A 91 1.16 3.60 -1.83
N ASN A 92 2.20 2.83 -1.54
CA ASN A 92 2.65 1.71 -2.34
C ASN A 92 1.81 0.46 -1.99
N ASN A 93 0.64 0.33 -2.65
CA ASN A 93 -0.27 -0.79 -2.43
C ASN A 93 -0.29 -1.79 -3.60
N ALA A 94 0.01 -1.37 -4.82
CA ALA A 94 0.02 -2.28 -5.98
C ALA A 94 0.86 -3.52 -5.71
N GLY A 95 0.33 -4.67 -6.09
CA GLY A 95 1.03 -5.94 -5.92
C GLY A 95 0.36 -7.07 -6.67
N VAL A 96 1.17 -8.05 -7.01
CA VAL A 96 0.75 -9.31 -7.66
C VAL A 96 1.16 -10.48 -6.78
N ILE A 97 0.44 -11.59 -6.90
CA ILE A 97 0.78 -12.85 -6.25
C ILE A 97 0.73 -13.98 -7.27
N ARG A 98 1.75 -14.83 -7.24
CA ARG A 98 1.85 -16.07 -8.02
C ARG A 98 2.08 -17.21 -7.05
N ARG A 99 1.41 -18.33 -7.27
CA ARG A 99 1.52 -19.51 -6.40
C ARG A 99 2.05 -20.68 -7.21
N ALA A 100 3.20 -21.22 -6.78
CA ALA A 100 3.79 -22.44 -7.33
C ALA A 100 4.73 -23.08 -6.30
N PRO A 101 4.99 -24.39 -6.36
CA PRO A 101 6.05 -25.03 -5.60
C PRO A 101 7.39 -24.32 -5.84
N ALA A 102 8.19 -24.14 -4.79
CA ALA A 102 9.43 -23.36 -4.90
C ALA A 102 10.42 -23.98 -5.90
N ALA A 103 10.47 -25.31 -6.02
CA ALA A 103 11.33 -26.02 -6.98
C ALA A 103 10.87 -25.84 -8.44
N GLU A 104 9.62 -25.45 -8.68
CA GLU A 104 9.00 -25.29 -10.01
C GLU A 104 8.66 -23.82 -10.29
N TYR A 105 9.08 -22.89 -9.42
CA TYR A 105 8.76 -21.47 -9.56
C TYR A 105 9.51 -20.88 -10.74
N SER A 106 8.80 -20.43 -11.78
CA SER A 106 9.45 -19.92 -12.99
C SER A 106 10.18 -18.60 -12.76
N ALA A 107 11.24 -18.37 -13.53
CA ALA A 107 12.00 -17.12 -13.49
C ALA A 107 11.10 -15.92 -13.85
N GLU A 108 10.20 -16.06 -14.83
CA GLU A 108 9.30 -15.01 -15.28
C GLU A 108 8.33 -14.59 -14.17
N PHE A 109 7.79 -15.55 -13.40
CA PHE A 109 6.94 -15.26 -12.24
C PHE A 109 7.70 -14.55 -11.13
N TRP A 110 8.95 -14.97 -10.90
CA TRP A 110 9.84 -14.33 -9.95
C TRP A 110 10.11 -12.89 -10.35
N ASP A 111 10.55 -12.66 -11.59
CA ASP A 111 10.94 -11.35 -12.10
C ASP A 111 9.76 -10.39 -12.15
N GLU A 112 8.57 -10.81 -12.64
CA GLU A 112 7.35 -10.01 -12.60
C GLU A 112 7.01 -9.58 -11.17
N LEU A 113 7.06 -10.54 -10.25
CA LEU A 113 6.67 -10.30 -8.87
C LEU A 113 7.63 -9.34 -8.16
N ILE A 114 8.94 -9.54 -8.30
CA ILE A 114 9.96 -8.65 -7.73
C ILE A 114 9.88 -7.26 -8.37
N ALA A 115 9.68 -7.17 -9.69
CA ALA A 115 9.53 -5.90 -10.39
C ALA A 115 8.37 -5.06 -9.81
N VAL A 116 7.19 -5.67 -9.60
CA VAL A 116 6.00 -4.95 -9.12
C VAL A 116 6.04 -4.76 -7.60
N ASN A 117 6.31 -5.83 -6.83
CA ASN A 117 6.10 -5.82 -5.38
C ASN A 117 7.29 -5.25 -4.59
N LEU A 118 8.46 -5.08 -5.19
CA LEU A 118 9.66 -4.56 -4.52
C LEU A 118 10.33 -3.45 -5.31
N THR A 119 10.71 -3.69 -6.57
CA THR A 119 11.45 -2.69 -7.37
C THR A 119 10.62 -1.43 -7.59
N ALA A 120 9.34 -1.56 -7.96
CA ALA A 120 8.46 -0.42 -8.16
C ALA A 120 8.21 0.35 -6.84
N VAL A 121 8.08 -0.36 -5.71
CA VAL A 121 7.96 0.26 -4.37
C VAL A 121 9.17 1.15 -4.08
N PHE A 122 10.38 0.65 -4.32
CA PHE A 122 11.60 1.44 -4.14
C PHE A 122 11.63 2.65 -5.09
N ARG A 123 11.37 2.44 -6.39
CA ARG A 123 11.43 3.52 -7.39
C ARG A 123 10.41 4.63 -7.13
N LEU A 124 9.17 4.27 -6.83
CA LEU A 124 8.13 5.26 -6.49
C LEU A 124 8.49 6.02 -5.22
N SER A 125 8.98 5.32 -4.18
CA SER A 125 9.43 5.95 -2.93
C SER A 125 10.59 6.92 -3.18
N GLN A 126 11.58 6.53 -3.99
CA GLN A 126 12.72 7.38 -4.36
C GLN A 126 12.27 8.64 -5.10
N LEU A 127 11.38 8.50 -6.10
CA LEU A 127 10.91 9.62 -6.91
C LEU A 127 10.04 10.59 -6.10
N ALA A 128 9.14 10.06 -5.25
CA ALA A 128 8.33 10.86 -4.35
C ALA A 128 9.19 11.59 -3.32
N ALA A 129 10.14 10.88 -2.68
CA ALA A 129 11.05 11.48 -1.72
C ALA A 129 11.93 12.57 -2.35
N ARG A 130 12.44 12.36 -3.57
CA ARG A 130 13.19 13.39 -4.31
C ARG A 130 12.35 14.67 -4.48
N HIS A 131 11.09 14.53 -4.94
CA HIS A 131 10.18 15.67 -5.06
C HIS A 131 9.95 16.38 -3.72
N MET A 132 9.70 15.63 -2.63
CA MET A 132 9.49 16.15 -1.29
C MET A 132 10.74 16.91 -0.78
N LEU A 133 11.94 16.37 -1.01
CA LEU A 133 13.23 16.97 -0.65
C LEU A 133 13.49 18.25 -1.43
N ASP A 134 13.29 18.24 -2.74
CA ASP A 134 13.49 19.41 -3.62
C ASP A 134 12.55 20.58 -3.25
N LYS A 135 11.33 20.25 -2.78
CA LYS A 135 10.35 21.22 -2.29
C LYS A 135 10.58 21.64 -0.83
N GLY A 136 11.41 20.94 -0.08
CA GLY A 136 11.59 21.16 1.36
C GLY A 136 10.32 20.87 2.18
N THR A 137 9.41 20.06 1.66
CA THR A 137 8.12 19.74 2.29
C THR A 137 8.19 18.48 3.13
N GLN A 138 7.27 18.38 4.09
CA GLN A 138 7.03 17.15 4.84
C GLN A 138 6.31 16.13 3.95
N GLY A 139 6.67 14.85 4.08
CA GLY A 139 6.08 13.80 3.29
C GLY A 139 5.78 12.51 4.06
N LYS A 140 4.85 11.72 3.53
CA LYS A 140 4.47 10.41 4.06
C LYS A 140 4.54 9.34 2.97
N ILE A 141 5.29 8.28 3.24
CA ILE A 141 5.36 7.10 2.37
C ILE A 141 4.85 5.91 3.18
N LEU A 142 3.75 5.34 2.71
CA LEU A 142 3.11 4.18 3.30
C LEU A 142 3.24 2.98 2.37
N ASN A 143 3.93 1.95 2.81
CA ASN A 143 4.08 0.71 2.08
C ASN A 143 3.06 -0.33 2.56
N ILE A 144 2.43 -1.07 1.66
CA ILE A 144 1.63 -2.23 2.03
C ILE A 144 2.51 -3.47 2.01
N ALA A 145 2.91 -3.87 3.22
CA ALA A 145 3.64 -5.08 3.53
C ALA A 145 2.71 -6.30 3.56
N SER A 146 2.97 -7.28 4.41
CA SER A 146 2.16 -8.49 4.59
C SER A 146 2.54 -9.18 5.91
N LEU A 147 1.70 -10.10 6.39
CA LEU A 147 2.11 -11.11 7.38
C LEU A 147 3.38 -11.85 6.93
N LEU A 148 3.54 -12.05 5.61
CA LEU A 148 4.73 -12.69 5.03
C LEU A 148 5.98 -11.81 5.06
N SER A 149 5.91 -10.62 5.63
CA SER A 149 7.09 -9.84 6.03
C SER A 149 7.72 -10.33 7.34
N PHE A 150 6.98 -11.13 8.13
CA PHE A 150 7.39 -11.64 9.44
C PHE A 150 7.49 -13.16 9.47
N GLN A 151 6.78 -13.85 8.57
CA GLN A 151 6.72 -15.30 8.51
C GLN A 151 6.81 -15.81 7.09
N GLY A 152 7.12 -17.10 6.89
CA GLY A 152 7.07 -17.76 5.58
C GLY A 152 5.64 -18.09 5.15
N GLY A 153 5.49 -18.46 3.88
CA GLY A 153 4.24 -18.95 3.32
C GLY A 153 4.47 -20.11 2.36
N ILE A 154 3.47 -20.97 2.21
CA ILE A 154 3.53 -22.12 1.31
C ILE A 154 3.14 -21.67 -0.10
N LEU A 155 3.90 -22.10 -1.13
CA LEU A 155 3.69 -21.79 -2.55
C LEU A 155 3.85 -20.31 -2.94
N VAL A 156 4.42 -19.47 -2.10
CA VAL A 156 4.51 -18.02 -2.29
C VAL A 156 5.91 -17.46 -1.98
N SER A 157 6.94 -18.21 -2.36
CA SER A 157 8.34 -17.88 -2.05
C SER A 157 8.75 -16.47 -2.50
N ALA A 158 8.49 -16.12 -3.77
CA ALA A 158 8.79 -14.79 -4.31
C ALA A 158 7.99 -13.68 -3.60
N TYR A 159 6.73 -13.93 -3.27
CA TYR A 159 5.90 -12.96 -2.56
C TYR A 159 6.43 -12.71 -1.14
N ALA A 160 6.81 -13.76 -0.42
CA ALA A 160 7.42 -13.64 0.92
C ALA A 160 8.75 -12.87 0.85
N ALA A 161 9.61 -13.18 -0.12
CA ALA A 161 10.85 -12.46 -0.35
C ALA A 161 10.61 -10.97 -0.62
N ALA A 162 9.69 -10.63 -1.53
CA ALA A 162 9.35 -9.25 -1.85
C ALA A 162 8.78 -8.50 -0.64
N LYS A 163 7.84 -9.10 0.11
CA LYS A 163 7.21 -8.45 1.28
C LYS A 163 8.16 -8.35 2.48
N GLY A 164 9.08 -9.31 2.65
CA GLY A 164 10.22 -9.19 3.56
C GLY A 164 11.13 -8.02 3.17
N GLY A 165 11.45 -7.93 1.86
CA GLY A 165 12.21 -6.82 1.31
C GLY A 165 11.55 -5.46 1.53
N VAL A 166 10.22 -5.35 1.32
CA VAL A 166 9.46 -4.10 1.59
C VAL A 166 9.53 -3.69 3.06
N ALA A 167 9.42 -4.64 4.00
CA ALA A 167 9.53 -4.34 5.43
C ALA A 167 10.92 -3.80 5.78
N GLN A 168 11.97 -4.41 5.24
CA GLN A 168 13.34 -3.95 5.49
C GLN A 168 13.65 -2.65 4.76
N LEU A 169 13.16 -2.48 3.52
CA LEU A 169 13.26 -1.22 2.77
C LEU A 169 12.59 -0.07 3.53
N THR A 170 11.43 -0.29 4.14
CA THR A 170 10.72 0.70 4.96
C THR A 170 11.62 1.24 6.08
N LYS A 171 12.34 0.37 6.78
CA LYS A 171 13.28 0.76 7.85
C LYS A 171 14.48 1.53 7.30
N ALA A 172 15.07 1.05 6.20
CA ALA A 172 16.22 1.69 5.58
C ALA A 172 15.91 3.12 5.14
N LEU A 173 14.82 3.31 4.40
CA LEU A 173 14.38 4.63 3.92
C LEU A 173 13.94 5.55 5.07
N ALA A 174 13.35 5.01 6.14
CA ALA A 174 13.01 5.78 7.32
C ALA A 174 14.26 6.33 8.00
N ASN A 175 15.31 5.51 8.19
CA ASN A 175 16.56 5.94 8.79
C ASN A 175 17.22 7.08 7.97
N GLU A 176 17.14 7.01 6.65
CA GLU A 176 17.76 7.98 5.76
C GLU A 176 16.99 9.32 5.69
N TRP A 177 15.65 9.27 5.83
CA TRP A 177 14.80 10.43 5.54
C TRP A 177 14.06 11.00 6.75
N ALA A 178 14.08 10.37 7.92
CA ALA A 178 13.40 10.86 9.12
C ALA A 178 13.84 12.29 9.50
N GLY A 179 15.14 12.58 9.52
CA GLY A 179 15.67 13.92 9.80
C GLY A 179 15.34 14.96 8.72
N LYS A 180 14.79 14.52 7.59
CA LYS A 180 14.35 15.37 6.47
C LYS A 180 12.82 15.52 6.42
N ARG A 181 12.14 15.18 7.50
CA ARG A 181 10.68 15.26 7.68
C ARG A 181 9.88 14.39 6.68
N ILE A 182 10.43 13.26 6.24
CA ILE A 182 9.72 12.27 5.45
C ILE A 182 9.55 11.01 6.30
N ASN A 183 8.30 10.66 6.62
CA ASN A 183 7.99 9.44 7.34
C ASN A 183 7.84 8.29 6.34
N VAL A 184 8.51 7.18 6.60
CA VAL A 184 8.35 5.95 5.83
C VAL A 184 7.91 4.86 6.78
N ASN A 185 6.69 4.34 6.59
CA ASN A 185 6.11 3.29 7.42
C ASN A 185 5.42 2.25 6.54
N ALA A 186 5.01 1.14 7.12
CA ALA A 186 4.26 0.11 6.44
C ALA A 186 3.07 -0.37 7.26
N ILE A 187 2.04 -0.86 6.57
CA ILE A 187 0.97 -1.69 7.14
C ILE A 187 1.19 -3.12 6.66
N ALA A 188 1.10 -4.08 7.55
CA ALA A 188 1.05 -5.52 7.25
C ALA A 188 -0.38 -6.02 7.47
N PRO A 189 -1.21 -6.09 6.41
CA PRO A 189 -2.55 -6.63 6.52
C PRO A 189 -2.52 -8.13 6.83
N GLY A 190 -3.51 -8.57 7.62
CA GLY A 190 -3.82 -9.97 7.83
C GLY A 190 -4.58 -10.58 6.65
N TYR A 191 -5.36 -11.60 6.92
CA TYR A 191 -6.23 -12.22 5.94
C TYR A 191 -7.47 -11.36 5.69
N MET A 192 -7.43 -10.58 4.61
CA MET A 192 -8.48 -9.62 4.23
C MET A 192 -9.41 -10.22 3.16
N ALA A 193 -10.70 -9.92 3.25
CA ALA A 193 -11.73 -10.34 2.29
C ALA A 193 -11.62 -9.52 0.99
N THR A 194 -10.74 -9.94 0.10
CA THR A 194 -10.50 -9.33 -1.22
C THR A 194 -10.49 -10.40 -2.31
N ASP A 195 -10.41 -9.98 -3.58
CA ASP A 195 -10.30 -10.90 -4.72
C ASP A 195 -9.10 -11.86 -4.59
N ASN A 196 -7.97 -11.38 -4.05
CA ASN A 196 -6.76 -12.18 -3.86
C ASN A 196 -6.95 -13.36 -2.90
N THR A 197 -7.96 -13.30 -2.04
CA THR A 197 -8.27 -14.34 -1.04
C THR A 197 -9.53 -15.13 -1.36
N THR A 198 -10.24 -14.82 -2.47
CA THR A 198 -11.49 -15.49 -2.85
C THR A 198 -11.35 -17.00 -2.91
N ALA A 199 -10.29 -17.53 -3.53
CA ALA A 199 -10.05 -18.97 -3.60
C ALA A 199 -9.87 -19.59 -2.20
N LEU A 200 -9.20 -18.90 -1.28
CA LEU A 200 -9.02 -19.37 0.11
C LEU A 200 -10.32 -19.32 0.91
N ARG A 201 -11.15 -18.30 0.68
CA ARG A 201 -12.44 -18.14 1.36
C ARG A 201 -13.48 -19.16 0.88
N ASN A 202 -13.42 -19.53 -0.41
CA ASN A 202 -14.33 -20.48 -1.02
C ASN A 202 -13.92 -21.95 -0.77
N ASP A 203 -12.72 -22.20 -0.28
CA ASP A 203 -12.29 -23.52 0.19
C ASP A 203 -12.68 -23.68 1.68
N PRO A 204 -13.68 -24.52 2.02
CA PRO A 204 -14.20 -24.61 3.38
C PRO A 204 -13.13 -25.11 4.39
N VAL A 205 -12.22 -25.96 3.95
CA VAL A 205 -11.15 -26.50 4.81
C VAL A 205 -10.12 -25.41 5.10
N ARG A 206 -9.63 -24.74 4.06
CA ARG A 206 -8.64 -23.66 4.21
C ARG A 206 -9.21 -22.44 4.93
N SER A 207 -10.45 -22.07 4.60
CA SER A 207 -11.13 -20.97 5.28
C SER A 207 -11.24 -21.22 6.78
N ARG A 208 -11.65 -22.44 7.17
CA ARG A 208 -11.75 -22.82 8.59
C ARG A 208 -10.39 -22.80 9.28
N GLN A 209 -9.34 -23.37 8.68
CA GLN A 209 -7.99 -23.38 9.23
C GLN A 209 -7.45 -21.95 9.45
N ILE A 210 -7.77 -21.02 8.54
CA ILE A 210 -7.36 -19.62 8.66
C ILE A 210 -8.16 -18.95 9.79
N LEU A 211 -9.47 -19.09 9.82
CA LEU A 211 -10.34 -18.49 10.83
C LEU A 211 -10.00 -18.96 12.24
N ASP A 212 -9.74 -20.27 12.43
CA ASP A 212 -9.37 -20.84 13.73
C ASP A 212 -8.05 -20.27 14.27
N ARG A 213 -7.22 -19.70 13.40
CA ARG A 213 -5.96 -19.06 13.79
C ARG A 213 -6.08 -17.55 14.00
N ILE A 214 -7.13 -16.89 13.51
CA ILE A 214 -7.34 -15.44 13.70
C ILE A 214 -8.04 -15.22 15.05
N PRO A 215 -7.42 -14.58 16.07
CA PRO A 215 -8.07 -14.32 17.35
C PRO A 215 -9.38 -13.53 17.24
N ALA A 216 -9.46 -12.59 16.28
CA ALA A 216 -10.67 -11.82 16.00
C ALA A 216 -11.80 -12.65 15.37
N ALA A 217 -11.58 -13.93 15.07
CA ALA A 217 -12.53 -14.93 14.55
C ALA A 217 -13.28 -14.49 13.27
N ARG A 218 -12.71 -13.59 12.48
CA ARG A 218 -13.26 -13.14 11.19
C ARG A 218 -12.15 -12.81 10.20
N TRP A 219 -12.49 -12.84 8.93
CA TRP A 219 -11.70 -12.19 7.89
C TRP A 219 -11.72 -10.67 8.11
N GLY A 220 -10.59 -10.01 7.85
CA GLY A 220 -10.55 -8.56 7.83
C GLY A 220 -11.27 -8.02 6.59
N GLU A 221 -11.93 -6.88 6.73
CA GLU A 221 -12.51 -6.14 5.62
C GLU A 221 -11.51 -5.06 5.14
N PRO A 222 -11.56 -4.64 3.86
CA PRO A 222 -10.70 -3.56 3.36
C PRO A 222 -10.78 -2.27 4.19
N SER A 223 -11.92 -2.01 4.84
CA SER A 223 -12.11 -0.86 5.74
C SER A 223 -11.33 -0.97 7.06
N ASP A 224 -10.96 -2.18 7.50
CA ASP A 224 -10.24 -2.35 8.78
C ASP A 224 -8.83 -1.71 8.75
N ILE A 225 -8.21 -1.54 7.57
CA ILE A 225 -6.90 -0.88 7.45
C ILE A 225 -6.99 0.64 7.28
N ALA A 226 -8.19 1.19 7.06
CA ALA A 226 -8.38 2.61 6.75
C ALA A 226 -7.89 3.53 7.86
N GLY A 227 -8.24 3.24 9.11
CA GLY A 227 -7.82 4.03 10.27
C GLY A 227 -6.29 4.04 10.45
N ALA A 228 -5.65 2.89 10.30
CA ALA A 228 -4.19 2.78 10.35
C ALA A 228 -3.51 3.58 9.23
N ALA A 229 -4.07 3.56 8.02
CA ALA A 229 -3.55 4.34 6.89
C ALA A 229 -3.69 5.84 7.12
N ILE A 230 -4.85 6.32 7.59
CA ILE A 230 -5.05 7.74 7.93
C ILE A 230 -4.04 8.15 9.02
N PHE A 231 -3.87 7.37 10.08
CA PHE A 231 -2.90 7.61 11.13
C PHE A 231 -1.49 7.77 10.55
N LEU A 232 -1.00 6.78 9.79
CA LEU A 232 0.36 6.77 9.26
C LEU A 232 0.61 7.80 8.15
N CYS A 233 -0.45 8.31 7.50
CA CYS A 233 -0.37 9.35 6.48
C CYS A 233 -0.61 10.77 7.02
N SER A 234 -0.96 10.93 8.29
CA SER A 234 -1.28 12.21 8.92
C SER A 234 -0.19 12.72 9.88
N SER A 235 -0.34 13.93 10.41
CA SER A 235 0.56 14.48 11.41
C SER A 235 0.49 13.76 12.76
N ALA A 236 -0.57 12.98 13.02
CA ALA A 236 -0.69 12.15 14.21
C ALA A 236 0.44 11.11 14.34
N SER A 237 1.15 10.80 13.24
CA SER A 237 2.26 9.86 13.19
C SER A 237 3.62 10.51 12.91
N ASP A 238 3.79 11.82 13.15
CA ASP A 238 5.04 12.51 12.80
C ASP A 238 6.29 11.94 13.48
N TYR A 239 6.13 11.31 14.65
CA TYR A 239 7.23 10.65 15.37
C TYR A 239 7.31 9.13 15.11
N VAL A 240 6.53 8.60 14.17
CA VAL A 240 6.54 7.18 13.79
C VAL A 240 7.35 7.01 12.50
N HIS A 241 8.47 6.28 12.57
CA HIS A 241 9.37 6.03 11.46
C HIS A 241 9.80 4.56 11.41
N GLY A 242 9.82 3.98 10.22
CA GLY A 242 10.31 2.63 9.98
C GLY A 242 9.45 1.53 10.57
N HIS A 243 8.24 1.85 11.05
CA HIS A 243 7.34 0.89 11.68
C HIS A 243 6.59 0.06 10.64
N VAL A 244 6.40 -1.22 10.94
CA VAL A 244 5.52 -2.14 10.19
C VAL A 244 4.35 -2.51 11.10
N LEU A 245 3.25 -1.78 10.93
CA LEU A 245 2.04 -1.94 11.76
C LEU A 245 1.21 -3.12 11.26
N ALA A 246 1.10 -4.18 12.06
CA ALA A 246 0.20 -5.29 11.77
C ALA A 246 -1.26 -4.88 12.01
N VAL A 247 -2.12 -5.13 11.01
CA VAL A 247 -3.57 -4.99 11.09
C VAL A 247 -4.16 -6.31 10.64
N ASP A 248 -4.22 -7.29 11.53
CA ASP A 248 -4.29 -8.71 11.19
C ASP A 248 -5.26 -9.53 12.06
N GLY A 249 -6.06 -8.87 12.88
CA GLY A 249 -7.00 -9.53 13.79
C GLY A 249 -6.31 -10.37 14.88
N GLY A 250 -5.03 -10.09 15.17
CA GLY A 250 -4.23 -10.79 16.18
C GLY A 250 -3.48 -12.02 15.64
N TRP A 251 -3.42 -12.22 14.34
CA TRP A 251 -2.73 -13.37 13.73
C TRP A 251 -1.27 -13.52 14.18
N LEU A 252 -0.51 -12.41 14.25
CA LEU A 252 0.89 -12.41 14.67
C LEU A 252 1.09 -12.40 16.19
N ALA A 253 0.03 -12.23 16.96
CA ALA A 253 0.12 -12.20 18.43
C ALA A 253 0.16 -13.59 19.08
N ARG A 254 0.00 -14.68 18.29
CA ARG A 254 0.00 -16.06 18.78
C ARG A 254 0.73 -17.03 17.84
#